data_95dfa447a70be024d2040f27e4eb64b5
#
_entry.id   95dfa447a70be024d2040f27e4eb64b5
#
_cell.length_a   1.000
_cell.length_b   1.000
_cell.length_c   1.000
_cell.angle_alpha   90.00
_cell.angle_beta   90.00
_cell.angle_gamma   90.00
#
_symmetry.space_group_name_H-M   'P 1'
#
loop_
_entity.id
_entity.type
_entity.pdbx_description
1 polymer ?
#
loop_
_entity_poly.entity_id
_entity_poly.type
_entity_poly.pdbx_seq_one_letter_code
_entity_poly.pdbx_strand_id
1 'polypeptide(L)'
;MAIKSLSGRAITLLVIWCVPVSGLLAQTAVKLPKNRYTPEQDVKIGREGAAEIRQQYPIIKEERITGYLTMLGDRLVAAAPAELKKPVYEYSFTPVNLKEINAFALPGGPMFVHRGMFTAAAAEGEVVGVMAHELSHVLLRHGTANASKAQNPWLQLGQIAGQIGGAMVGGGAGAAIAQGSEFGLGTLLMKYSREYEKQADLLGAQIMARAGYDPRALAHMFETIEKESRSSGGSGPQWMSSHPNPGNRTVYINQEAAALTMASAADDHDFAPIKAAFDSLPAPLTMAELARRKTEPAGNAVRSVGTPGQPVPRPSTEYRSISGGKVFQVDVPSDWTSLPTSNAIRIVPENGFGQLNGQTVFSHGIEFGIARAGTRDLREATSAWLKAVAQNNPELRLAGEQQALKISQRSAIGTLLVNPSPLGGQERLGLYTTFLADGTLFYYLTIVPEKEAAAFEEAFRRIGESIRLTDAR
;
A
#
# COMPACT_ATOMS: atom_id res chain seq x y z
N MET A 1 -57.73 59.51 -67.24
CA MET A 1 -56.43 59.21 -67.82
C MET A 1 -55.56 58.75 -66.64
N ALA A 2 -55.29 57.41 -66.54
CA ALA A 2 -54.72 56.76 -65.34
C ALA A 2 -53.20 56.62 -65.50
N ILE A 3 -52.45 57.05 -64.46
CA ILE A 3 -51.03 56.81 -64.38
C ILE A 3 -50.80 55.65 -63.40
N LYS A 4 -50.28 54.51 -63.91
CA LYS A 4 -49.91 53.32 -63.09
C LYS A 4 -48.63 53.60 -62.35
N SER A 5 -48.63 53.36 -61.02
CA SER A 5 -47.46 53.36 -60.16
C SER A 5 -46.69 52.00 -60.29
N LEU A 6 -45.39 52.07 -60.54
CA LEU A 6 -44.49 50.94 -60.46
C LEU A 6 -44.06 50.71 -59.02
N SER A 7 -44.36 49.52 -58.53
CA SER A 7 -43.89 49.06 -57.23
C SER A 7 -42.47 48.55 -57.34
N GLY A 8 -41.53 49.25 -56.75
CA GLY A 8 -40.16 48.76 -56.59
C GLY A 8 -40.09 47.66 -55.56
N ARG A 9 -39.64 46.48 -55.96
CA ARG A 9 -39.25 45.34 -55.02
C ARG A 9 -37.83 45.58 -54.53
N ALA A 10 -37.70 45.88 -53.23
CA ALA A 10 -36.43 45.91 -52.55
C ALA A 10 -35.96 44.49 -52.38
N ILE A 11 -34.83 44.14 -52.97
CA ILE A 11 -34.10 42.88 -52.73
C ILE A 11 -33.20 43.08 -51.53
N THR A 12 -33.59 42.53 -50.37
CA THR A 12 -32.75 42.49 -49.16
C THR A 12 -31.70 41.39 -49.36
N LEU A 13 -30.46 41.77 -49.60
CA LEU A 13 -29.31 40.85 -49.62
C LEU A 13 -28.99 40.47 -48.17
N LEU A 14 -29.31 39.23 -47.79
CA LEU A 14 -28.90 38.63 -46.51
C LEU A 14 -27.42 38.24 -46.62
N VAL A 15 -26.53 39.08 -46.10
CA VAL A 15 -25.11 38.75 -45.93
C VAL A 15 -24.98 37.79 -44.76
N ILE A 16 -24.91 36.50 -45.03
CA ILE A 16 -24.56 35.46 -44.04
C ILE A 16 -23.08 35.62 -43.75
N TRP A 17 -22.77 36.24 -42.60
CA TRP A 17 -21.43 36.25 -42.01
C TRP A 17 -21.15 34.83 -41.51
N CYS A 18 -20.42 34.03 -42.30
CA CYS A 18 -19.79 32.80 -41.79
C CYS A 18 -18.69 33.21 -40.81
N VAL A 19 -19.02 33.30 -39.53
CA VAL A 19 -18.04 33.33 -38.46
C VAL A 19 -17.41 31.91 -38.48
N PRO A 20 -16.11 31.78 -38.72
CA PRO A 20 -15.48 30.48 -38.53
C PRO A 20 -15.65 30.12 -37.05
N VAL A 21 -16.46 29.12 -36.76
CA VAL A 21 -16.45 28.45 -35.47
C VAL A 21 -15.11 27.77 -35.40
N SER A 22 -14.09 28.50 -34.97
CA SER A 22 -12.86 27.91 -34.50
C SER A 22 -13.29 26.98 -33.38
N GLY A 23 -13.33 25.70 -33.63
CA GLY A 23 -13.64 24.71 -32.60
C GLY A 23 -12.69 24.97 -31.43
N LEU A 24 -13.18 25.60 -30.39
CA LEU A 24 -12.51 25.65 -29.12
C LEU A 24 -12.30 24.20 -28.73
N LEU A 25 -11.07 23.72 -28.88
CA LEU A 25 -10.66 22.44 -28.35
C LEU A 25 -10.89 22.55 -26.83
N ALA A 26 -12.01 22.02 -26.37
CA ALA A 26 -12.35 22.04 -24.95
C ALA A 26 -11.46 21.02 -24.23
N GLN A 27 -10.96 21.39 -23.03
CA GLN A 27 -10.25 20.47 -22.17
C GLN A 27 -11.09 19.19 -21.93
N THR A 28 -10.44 18.04 -21.83
CA THR A 28 -11.12 16.77 -21.65
C THR A 28 -11.77 16.69 -20.25
N ALA A 29 -13.07 16.40 -20.21
CA ALA A 29 -13.79 16.25 -18.94
C ALA A 29 -13.35 14.96 -18.23
N VAL A 30 -12.96 15.04 -16.97
CA VAL A 30 -12.67 13.92 -16.10
C VAL A 30 -13.87 13.60 -15.21
N LYS A 31 -14.06 12.33 -14.85
CA LYS A 31 -15.22 11.87 -14.07
C LYS A 31 -14.77 11.23 -12.76
N LEU A 32 -15.41 11.63 -11.66
CA LEU A 32 -15.23 10.95 -10.38
C LEU A 32 -15.75 9.51 -10.46
N PRO A 33 -14.94 8.51 -10.06
CA PRO A 33 -15.40 7.14 -9.99
C PRO A 33 -16.36 6.92 -8.81
N LYS A 34 -17.18 5.87 -8.89
CA LYS A 34 -17.98 5.42 -7.75
C LYS A 34 -17.06 5.06 -6.59
N ASN A 35 -17.34 5.57 -5.40
CA ASN A 35 -16.56 5.38 -4.20
C ASN A 35 -17.49 5.16 -3.00
N ARG A 36 -17.18 4.18 -2.14
CA ARG A 36 -17.93 3.88 -0.92
C ARG A 36 -17.38 4.64 0.30
N TYR A 37 -16.14 5.14 0.19
CA TYR A 37 -15.50 5.89 1.28
C TYR A 37 -15.93 7.35 1.25
N THR A 38 -16.02 7.96 2.42
CA THR A 38 -16.23 9.41 2.55
C THR A 38 -14.89 10.17 2.45
N PRO A 39 -14.88 11.47 2.20
CA PRO A 39 -13.66 12.29 2.24
C PRO A 39 -12.95 12.25 3.60
N GLU A 40 -13.68 12.17 4.71
CA GLU A 40 -13.13 12.05 6.06
C GLU A 40 -12.42 10.71 6.27
N GLN A 41 -12.96 9.65 5.68
CA GLN A 41 -12.30 8.34 5.67
C GLN A 41 -11.02 8.36 4.83
N ASP A 42 -11.00 9.07 3.69
CA ASP A 42 -9.77 9.27 2.92
C ASP A 42 -8.69 9.93 3.78
N VAL A 43 -9.03 11.00 4.52
CA VAL A 43 -8.08 11.70 5.40
C VAL A 43 -7.56 10.78 6.51
N LYS A 44 -8.44 10.02 7.16
CA LYS A 44 -8.03 9.07 8.20
C LYS A 44 -7.02 8.05 7.65
N ILE A 45 -7.36 7.42 6.52
CA ILE A 45 -6.52 6.43 5.85
C ILE A 45 -5.16 7.03 5.46
N GLY A 46 -5.18 8.22 4.85
CA GLY A 46 -3.95 8.89 4.42
C GLY A 46 -3.07 9.32 5.58
N ARG A 47 -3.64 9.82 6.68
CA ARG A 47 -2.91 10.21 7.88
C ARG A 47 -2.22 9.00 8.53
N GLU A 48 -2.92 7.89 8.69
CA GLU A 48 -2.37 6.64 9.23
C GLU A 48 -1.24 6.10 8.33
N GLY A 49 -1.47 6.02 7.02
CA GLY A 49 -0.45 5.61 6.05
C GLY A 49 0.76 6.54 6.02
N ALA A 50 0.54 7.86 6.08
CA ALA A 50 1.63 8.83 6.11
C ALA A 50 2.48 8.73 7.38
N ALA A 51 1.86 8.48 8.54
CA ALA A 51 2.58 8.25 9.79
C ALA A 51 3.48 7.01 9.70
N GLU A 52 2.98 5.93 9.12
CA GLU A 52 3.73 4.70 8.91
C GLU A 52 4.91 4.91 7.93
N ILE A 53 4.69 5.60 6.80
CA ILE A 53 5.76 5.91 5.84
C ILE A 53 6.84 6.74 6.50
N ARG A 54 6.49 7.77 7.27
CA ARG A 54 7.48 8.61 7.97
C ARG A 54 8.32 7.85 8.98
N GLN A 55 7.82 6.75 9.55
CA GLN A 55 8.59 5.87 10.44
C GLN A 55 9.52 4.93 9.67
N GLN A 56 9.13 4.53 8.47
CA GLN A 56 9.80 3.46 7.72
C GLN A 56 10.76 3.95 6.66
N TYR A 57 10.58 5.18 6.15
CA TYR A 57 11.32 5.73 5.02
C TYR A 57 12.32 6.80 5.46
N PRO A 58 13.45 6.94 4.77
CA PRO A 58 14.46 7.96 5.07
C PRO A 58 13.95 9.34 4.63
N ILE A 59 13.18 10.00 5.47
CA ILE A 59 12.59 11.31 5.20
C ILE A 59 13.68 12.37 5.21
N ILE A 60 13.71 13.22 4.19
CA ILE A 60 14.59 14.39 4.11
C ILE A 60 13.97 15.51 4.95
N LYS A 61 14.77 16.08 5.87
CA LYS A 61 14.36 17.17 6.77
C LYS A 61 15.06 18.49 6.44
N GLU A 62 15.87 18.53 5.39
CA GLU A 62 16.57 19.73 4.96
C GLU A 62 15.53 20.78 4.49
N GLU A 63 15.52 21.96 5.13
CA GLU A 63 14.47 22.96 5.01
C GLU A 63 14.33 23.52 3.58
N ARG A 64 15.43 23.69 2.87
CA ARG A 64 15.40 24.18 1.50
C ARG A 64 14.68 23.22 0.56
N ILE A 65 14.94 21.91 0.69
CA ILE A 65 14.31 20.87 -0.14
C ILE A 65 12.84 20.72 0.25
N THR A 66 12.53 20.67 1.55
CA THR A 66 11.15 20.53 2.03
C THR A 66 10.31 21.75 1.70
N GLY A 67 10.85 22.95 1.88
CA GLY A 67 10.19 24.20 1.53
C GLY A 67 9.90 24.32 0.04
N TYR A 68 10.90 23.97 -0.79
CA TYR A 68 10.73 23.96 -2.24
C TYR A 68 9.64 22.98 -2.70
N LEU A 69 9.68 21.74 -2.22
CA LEU A 69 8.66 20.74 -2.57
C LEU A 69 7.27 21.17 -2.11
N THR A 70 7.15 21.78 -0.94
CA THR A 70 5.90 22.32 -0.42
C THR A 70 5.38 23.46 -1.31
N MET A 71 6.23 24.37 -1.71
CA MET A 71 5.87 25.48 -2.63
C MET A 71 5.32 24.96 -3.96
N LEU A 72 5.96 23.97 -4.57
CA LEU A 72 5.47 23.32 -5.80
C LEU A 72 4.11 22.68 -5.59
N GLY A 73 3.95 21.93 -4.51
CA GLY A 73 2.72 21.23 -4.18
C GLY A 73 1.56 22.19 -3.89
N ASP A 74 1.78 23.22 -3.10
CA ASP A 74 0.77 24.24 -2.78
C ASP A 74 0.31 24.99 -4.03
N ARG A 75 1.23 25.28 -4.95
CA ARG A 75 0.91 25.89 -6.24
C ARG A 75 -0.01 24.97 -7.07
N LEU A 76 0.27 23.67 -7.13
CA LEU A 76 -0.59 22.71 -7.82
C LEU A 76 -1.96 22.58 -7.16
N VAL A 77 -2.02 22.53 -5.83
CA VAL A 77 -3.30 22.50 -5.08
C VAL A 77 -4.10 23.78 -5.32
N ALA A 78 -3.45 24.96 -5.37
CA ALA A 78 -4.12 26.22 -5.68
C ALA A 78 -4.75 26.19 -7.08
N ALA A 79 -4.04 25.66 -8.09
CA ALA A 79 -4.47 25.53 -9.49
C ALA A 79 -5.51 24.43 -9.74
N ALA A 80 -5.71 23.52 -8.79
CA ALA A 80 -6.66 22.41 -8.93
C ALA A 80 -8.11 22.92 -9.01
N PRO A 81 -8.99 22.23 -9.79
CA PRO A 81 -10.42 22.59 -9.88
C PRO A 81 -11.09 22.62 -8.51
N ALA A 82 -11.79 23.71 -8.21
CA ALA A 82 -12.41 23.92 -6.89
C ALA A 82 -13.43 22.82 -6.53
N GLU A 83 -14.18 22.34 -7.52
CA GLU A 83 -15.19 21.28 -7.38
C GLU A 83 -14.61 19.91 -7.01
N LEU A 84 -13.34 19.67 -7.30
CA LEU A 84 -12.65 18.43 -6.94
C LEU A 84 -11.98 18.51 -5.57
N LYS A 85 -11.65 19.70 -5.09
CA LYS A 85 -11.06 19.89 -3.76
C LYS A 85 -12.07 19.57 -2.68
N LYS A 86 -11.61 18.89 -1.62
CA LYS A 86 -12.41 18.61 -0.42
C LYS A 86 -11.87 19.44 0.74
N PRO A 87 -12.71 20.23 1.45
CA PRO A 87 -12.24 21.09 2.55
C PRO A 87 -11.52 20.35 3.66
N VAL A 88 -11.83 19.05 3.84
CA VAL A 88 -11.23 18.22 4.89
C VAL A 88 -9.85 17.65 4.50
N TYR A 89 -9.41 17.79 3.24
CA TYR A 89 -8.14 17.20 2.78
C TYR A 89 -6.94 17.94 3.36
N GLU A 90 -5.94 17.15 3.74
CA GLU A 90 -4.70 17.60 4.40
C GLU A 90 -3.52 17.37 3.44
N TYR A 91 -3.31 18.31 2.52
CA TYR A 91 -2.20 18.22 1.57
C TYR A 91 -0.87 18.41 2.29
N SER A 92 0.07 17.52 2.04
CA SER A 92 1.44 17.64 2.51
C SER A 92 2.41 16.96 1.54
N PHE A 93 3.61 17.53 1.40
CA PHE A 93 4.60 17.12 0.41
C PHE A 93 5.90 16.77 1.13
N THR A 94 6.27 15.51 1.09
CA THR A 94 7.38 14.97 1.89
C THR A 94 8.46 14.39 0.97
N PRO A 95 9.69 14.95 0.95
CA PRO A 95 10.79 14.40 0.18
C PRO A 95 11.41 13.20 0.90
N VAL A 96 11.77 12.17 0.12
CA VAL A 96 12.30 10.90 0.62
C VAL A 96 13.66 10.62 -0.01
N ASN A 97 14.68 10.27 0.80
CA ASN A 97 16.04 10.01 0.32
C ASN A 97 16.18 8.59 -0.25
N LEU A 98 15.44 8.29 -1.32
CA LEU A 98 15.50 7.04 -2.06
C LEU A 98 15.94 7.27 -3.50
N LYS A 99 16.67 6.28 -4.04
CA LYS A 99 17.31 6.36 -5.36
C LYS A 99 16.32 6.13 -6.50
N GLU A 100 15.28 5.32 -6.27
CA GLU A 100 14.29 4.99 -7.29
C GLU A 100 13.53 6.23 -7.74
N ILE A 101 13.28 6.30 -9.07
CA ILE A 101 12.37 7.30 -9.65
C ILE A 101 10.96 6.91 -9.22
N ASN A 102 10.44 7.58 -8.19
CA ASN A 102 9.12 7.32 -7.66
C ASN A 102 8.52 8.55 -6.98
N ALA A 103 7.20 8.66 -7.05
CA ALA A 103 6.38 9.51 -6.22
C ALA A 103 5.05 8.80 -6.02
N PHE A 104 4.37 9.10 -4.93
CA PHE A 104 3.02 8.56 -4.67
C PHE A 104 2.27 9.46 -3.71
N ALA A 105 0.95 9.47 -3.84
CA ALA A 105 0.08 10.18 -2.94
C ALA A 105 -0.92 9.24 -2.25
N LEU A 106 -1.25 9.57 -1.00
CA LEU A 106 -2.22 8.84 -0.20
C LEU A 106 -3.59 9.52 -0.24
N PRO A 107 -4.68 8.79 -0.01
CA PRO A 107 -6.01 9.38 0.11
C PRO A 107 -6.01 10.54 1.11
N GLY A 108 -6.75 11.60 0.80
CA GLY A 108 -6.85 12.76 1.69
C GLY A 108 -5.69 13.76 1.64
N GLY A 109 -4.62 13.51 0.83
CA GLY A 109 -3.67 14.57 0.48
C GLY A 109 -2.18 14.33 0.66
N PRO A 110 -1.69 13.49 1.59
CA PRO A 110 -0.24 13.31 1.80
C PRO A 110 0.45 12.74 0.56
N MET A 111 1.53 13.40 0.12
CA MET A 111 2.35 13.01 -1.05
C MET A 111 3.82 12.83 -0.64
N PHE A 112 4.45 11.82 -1.21
CA PHE A 112 5.85 11.49 -1.01
C PHE A 112 6.58 11.49 -2.35
N VAL A 113 7.72 12.18 -2.42
CA VAL A 113 8.51 12.31 -3.65
C VAL A 113 9.93 11.84 -3.37
N HIS A 114 10.41 10.86 -4.11
CA HIS A 114 11.75 10.32 -3.94
C HIS A 114 12.81 11.26 -4.55
N ARG A 115 14.00 11.32 -3.94
CA ARG A 115 15.17 12.02 -4.49
C ARG A 115 15.45 11.60 -5.93
N GLY A 116 15.28 10.31 -6.25
CA GLY A 116 15.48 9.78 -7.61
C GLY A 116 14.65 10.50 -8.68
N MET A 117 13.46 11.01 -8.33
CA MET A 117 12.62 11.81 -9.23
C MET A 117 13.34 13.12 -9.62
N PHE A 118 13.89 13.86 -8.64
CA PHE A 118 14.64 15.08 -8.89
C PHE A 118 15.94 14.83 -9.64
N THR A 119 16.62 13.72 -9.34
CA THR A 119 17.88 13.37 -10.02
C THR A 119 17.66 13.06 -11.49
N ALA A 120 16.58 12.34 -11.84
CA ALA A 120 16.26 11.93 -13.19
C ALA A 120 15.69 13.08 -14.05
N ALA A 121 14.94 14.00 -13.43
CA ALA A 121 14.29 15.10 -14.14
C ALA A 121 15.32 16.06 -14.74
N ALA A 122 15.10 16.48 -15.99
CA ALA A 122 15.89 17.50 -16.66
C ALA A 122 15.49 18.92 -16.23
N ALA A 123 14.20 19.14 -15.95
CA ALA A 123 13.62 20.43 -15.58
C ALA A 123 12.60 20.30 -14.45
N GLU A 124 12.33 21.41 -13.75
CA GLU A 124 11.32 21.50 -12.69
C GLU A 124 9.95 20.98 -13.15
N GLY A 125 9.53 21.38 -14.35
CA GLY A 125 8.24 21.00 -14.91
C GLY A 125 8.03 19.49 -15.00
N GLU A 126 9.09 18.68 -15.12
CA GLU A 126 8.99 17.21 -15.14
C GLU A 126 8.63 16.64 -13.77
N VAL A 127 9.21 17.17 -12.69
CA VAL A 127 8.85 16.81 -11.31
C VAL A 127 7.43 17.28 -10.99
N VAL A 128 7.12 18.53 -11.36
CA VAL A 128 5.78 19.12 -11.20
C VAL A 128 4.73 18.30 -11.94
N GLY A 129 5.06 17.78 -13.12
CA GLY A 129 4.17 16.92 -13.90
C GLY A 129 3.76 15.65 -13.15
N VAL A 130 4.73 14.95 -12.59
CA VAL A 130 4.45 13.75 -11.77
C VAL A 130 3.66 14.12 -10.52
N MET A 131 4.01 15.23 -9.84
CA MET A 131 3.26 15.69 -8.67
C MET A 131 1.79 16.04 -9.03
N ALA A 132 1.54 16.64 -10.20
CA ALA A 132 0.21 16.94 -10.69
C ALA A 132 -0.59 15.67 -11.02
N HIS A 133 0.07 14.65 -11.57
CA HIS A 133 -0.50 13.32 -11.79
C HIS A 133 -0.91 12.67 -10.45
N GLU A 134 -0.03 12.65 -9.45
CA GLU A 134 -0.32 12.12 -8.12
C GLU A 134 -1.44 12.89 -7.41
N LEU A 135 -1.41 14.22 -7.49
CA LEU A 135 -2.49 15.07 -6.97
C LEU A 135 -3.84 14.73 -7.64
N SER A 136 -3.83 14.42 -8.94
CA SER A 136 -5.02 14.04 -9.68
C SER A 136 -5.62 12.72 -9.16
N HIS A 137 -4.80 11.75 -8.77
CA HIS A 137 -5.27 10.53 -8.10
C HIS A 137 -5.97 10.83 -6.77
N VAL A 138 -5.46 11.80 -5.99
CA VAL A 138 -6.08 12.26 -4.75
C VAL A 138 -7.42 12.94 -5.01
N LEU A 139 -7.45 13.93 -5.93
CA LEU A 139 -8.64 14.71 -6.26
C LEU A 139 -9.77 13.85 -6.83
N LEU A 140 -9.43 12.87 -7.68
CA LEU A 140 -10.35 11.90 -8.27
C LEU A 140 -10.63 10.71 -7.34
N ARG A 141 -9.97 10.65 -6.17
CA ARG A 141 -10.16 9.63 -5.14
C ARG A 141 -9.90 8.21 -5.63
N HIS A 142 -8.96 8.04 -6.56
CA HIS A 142 -8.69 6.77 -7.23
C HIS A 142 -8.25 5.67 -6.25
N GLY A 143 -7.49 5.99 -5.20
CA GLY A 143 -7.03 5.04 -4.19
C GLY A 143 -8.21 4.33 -3.50
N THR A 144 -9.11 5.09 -2.89
CA THR A 144 -10.27 4.54 -2.17
C THR A 144 -11.36 4.02 -3.11
N ALA A 145 -11.50 4.58 -4.32
CA ALA A 145 -12.38 4.00 -5.34
C ALA A 145 -11.88 2.62 -5.80
N ASN A 146 -10.56 2.45 -5.94
CA ASN A 146 -9.94 1.17 -6.25
C ASN A 146 -10.17 0.16 -5.11
N ALA A 147 -9.95 0.60 -3.86
CA ALA A 147 -10.27 -0.18 -2.67
C ALA A 147 -11.77 -0.55 -2.59
N SER A 148 -12.67 0.35 -3.01
CA SER A 148 -14.11 0.07 -3.09
C SER A 148 -14.45 -1.05 -4.09
N LYS A 149 -13.71 -1.12 -5.21
CA LYS A 149 -13.85 -2.20 -6.19
C LYS A 149 -13.26 -3.52 -5.67
N ALA A 150 -12.14 -3.43 -4.96
CA ALA A 150 -11.46 -4.58 -4.36
C ALA A 150 -12.20 -5.16 -3.14
N GLN A 151 -13.26 -4.52 -2.66
CA GLN A 151 -14.13 -5.04 -1.59
C GLN A 151 -14.97 -6.27 -2.03
N ASN A 152 -14.48 -7.03 -2.97
CA ASN A 152 -14.86 -8.43 -3.07
C ASN A 152 -14.26 -9.15 -1.84
N PRO A 153 -15.07 -9.75 -0.96
CA PRO A 153 -14.58 -10.43 0.26
C PRO A 153 -13.45 -11.42 -0.01
N TRP A 154 -13.45 -12.02 -1.19
CA TRP A 154 -12.46 -13.00 -1.64
C TRP A 154 -11.09 -12.38 -1.97
N LEU A 155 -11.04 -11.15 -2.48
CA LEU A 155 -9.77 -10.45 -2.75
C LEU A 155 -9.12 -9.92 -1.47
N GLN A 156 -9.89 -9.46 -0.50
CA GLN A 156 -9.38 -9.01 0.81
C GLN A 156 -8.76 -10.18 1.59
N LEU A 157 -9.41 -11.33 1.60
CA LEU A 157 -8.90 -12.53 2.26
C LEU A 157 -7.61 -13.04 1.62
N GLY A 158 -7.51 -13.03 0.29
CA GLY A 158 -6.31 -13.41 -0.44
C GLY A 158 -5.09 -12.51 -0.14
N GLN A 159 -5.31 -11.21 0.05
CA GLN A 159 -4.23 -10.26 0.38
C GLN A 159 -3.74 -10.40 1.83
N ILE A 160 -4.66 -10.58 2.78
CA ILE A 160 -4.31 -10.79 4.19
C ILE A 160 -3.55 -12.11 4.37
N ALA A 161 -3.95 -13.15 3.68
CA ALA A 161 -3.30 -14.45 3.77
C ALA A 161 -1.96 -14.52 3.04
N GLY A 162 -1.79 -13.78 1.96
CA GLY A 162 -0.48 -13.59 1.34
C GLY A 162 0.54 -12.97 2.30
N GLN A 163 0.07 -12.10 3.19
CA GLN A 163 0.90 -11.47 4.23
C GLN A 163 1.22 -12.43 5.38
N ILE A 164 0.27 -13.28 5.78
CA ILE A 164 0.46 -14.27 6.86
C ILE A 164 1.26 -15.47 6.35
N GLY A 165 0.97 -15.97 5.14
CA GLY A 165 1.67 -17.09 4.53
C GLY A 165 3.12 -16.78 4.17
N GLY A 166 3.45 -15.53 3.83
CA GLY A 166 4.83 -15.08 3.60
C GLY A 166 5.71 -15.11 4.86
N ALA A 167 5.10 -15.05 6.04
CA ALA A 167 5.80 -15.19 7.32
C ALA A 167 6.03 -16.66 7.71
N MET A 168 5.20 -17.58 7.20
CA MET A 168 5.33 -19.03 7.44
C MET A 168 6.27 -19.73 6.44
N VAL A 169 6.38 -19.20 5.21
CA VAL A 169 7.25 -19.74 4.16
C VAL A 169 8.33 -18.71 3.88
N GLY A 170 9.49 -18.84 4.48
CA GLY A 170 10.69 -18.02 4.38
C GLY A 170 11.00 -17.38 3.04
N GLY A 171 10.18 -16.42 2.63
CA GLY A 171 10.37 -15.63 1.44
C GLY A 171 10.39 -14.13 1.79
N GLY A 172 11.55 -13.47 1.54
CA GLY A 172 11.80 -12.05 1.87
C GLY A 172 10.90 -11.02 1.21
N ALA A 173 9.91 -11.42 0.40
CA ALA A 173 8.93 -10.52 -0.22
C ALA A 173 7.66 -10.29 0.62
N GLY A 174 7.34 -11.18 1.56
CA GLY A 174 6.12 -11.08 2.37
C GLY A 174 6.21 -10.18 3.59
N ALA A 175 7.42 -9.91 4.09
CA ALA A 175 7.64 -9.15 5.33
C ALA A 175 7.47 -7.63 5.20
N ALA A 176 7.45 -7.09 3.98
CA ALA A 176 7.47 -5.64 3.75
C ALA A 176 6.08 -4.97 3.75
N ILE A 177 4.98 -5.74 3.80
CA ILE A 177 3.63 -5.21 3.53
C ILE A 177 2.70 -5.24 4.75
N ALA A 178 3.10 -5.85 5.86
CA ALA A 178 2.22 -6.11 7.00
C ALA A 178 2.48 -5.18 8.17
N GLN A 179 2.27 -3.89 8.06
CA GLN A 179 2.31 -3.00 9.22
C GLN A 179 1.13 -2.02 9.26
N GLY A 180 0.31 -2.20 10.23
CA GLY A 180 -0.19 -1.17 11.16
C GLY A 180 -1.37 -0.30 10.76
N SER A 181 -1.84 -0.23 9.53
CA SER A 181 -3.02 0.58 9.21
C SER A 181 -4.24 -0.29 8.91
N GLU A 182 -5.43 0.25 9.16
CA GLU A 182 -6.73 -0.37 8.80
C GLU A 182 -6.77 -0.79 7.31
N PHE A 183 -5.92 -0.17 6.50
CA PHE A 183 -5.58 -0.52 5.12
C PHE A 183 -4.06 -0.64 5.04
N GLY A 184 -3.48 -1.82 4.97
CA GLY A 184 -2.05 -1.97 4.76
C GLY A 184 -1.56 -1.12 3.57
N LEU A 185 -0.39 -0.48 3.68
CA LEU A 185 0.21 0.38 2.63
C LEU A 185 0.16 -0.26 1.24
N GLY A 186 0.30 -1.59 1.17
CA GLY A 186 0.18 -2.33 -0.08
C GLY A 186 -1.18 -2.20 -0.77
N THR A 187 -2.26 -2.01 -0.02
CA THR A 187 -3.60 -1.79 -0.61
C THR A 187 -3.76 -0.37 -1.15
N LEU A 188 -3.11 0.60 -0.53
CA LEU A 188 -3.13 2.01 -0.97
C LEU A 188 -2.25 2.23 -2.20
N LEU A 189 -1.19 1.45 -2.33
CA LEU A 189 -0.24 1.50 -3.44
C LEU A 189 -0.56 0.45 -4.53
N MET A 190 -1.81 -0.04 -4.58
CA MET A 190 -2.25 -0.98 -5.62
C MET A 190 -2.22 -0.34 -7.00
N LYS A 191 -1.91 -1.20 -7.98
CA LYS A 191 -1.92 -0.85 -9.39
C LYS A 191 -3.25 -0.24 -9.83
N TYR A 192 -3.19 0.95 -10.40
CA TYR A 192 -4.36 1.61 -10.96
C TYR A 192 -4.78 1.00 -12.30
N SER A 193 -6.07 1.15 -12.65
CA SER A 193 -6.53 0.78 -13.98
C SER A 193 -6.03 1.79 -15.03
N ARG A 194 -5.89 1.35 -16.28
CA ARG A 194 -5.51 2.23 -17.40
C ARG A 194 -6.43 3.45 -17.54
N GLU A 195 -7.70 3.29 -17.20
CA GLU A 195 -8.66 4.39 -17.20
C GLU A 195 -8.34 5.44 -16.12
N TYR A 196 -8.00 5.00 -14.91
CA TYR A 196 -7.60 5.91 -13.82
C TYR A 196 -6.29 6.62 -14.13
N GLU A 197 -5.33 5.92 -14.75
CA GLU A 197 -4.09 6.52 -15.23
C GLU A 197 -4.35 7.62 -16.25
N LYS A 198 -5.18 7.33 -17.26
CA LYS A 198 -5.54 8.33 -18.28
C LYS A 198 -6.23 9.55 -17.66
N GLN A 199 -7.13 9.36 -16.71
CA GLN A 199 -7.81 10.48 -16.04
C GLN A 199 -6.83 11.30 -15.21
N ALA A 200 -5.86 10.66 -14.53
CA ALA A 200 -4.84 11.34 -13.75
C ALA A 200 -3.88 12.14 -14.66
N ASP A 201 -3.50 11.60 -15.82
CA ASP A 201 -2.68 12.30 -16.81
C ASP A 201 -3.38 13.55 -17.36
N LEU A 202 -4.63 13.42 -17.76
CA LEU A 202 -5.40 14.54 -18.34
C LEU A 202 -5.66 15.63 -17.31
N LEU A 203 -6.09 15.27 -16.10
CA LEU A 203 -6.30 16.26 -15.04
C LEU A 203 -4.97 16.86 -14.59
N GLY A 204 -3.90 16.07 -14.51
CA GLY A 204 -2.56 16.55 -14.20
C GLY A 204 -2.08 17.61 -15.20
N ALA A 205 -2.24 17.34 -16.50
CA ALA A 205 -1.94 18.28 -17.57
C ALA A 205 -2.74 19.60 -17.43
N GLN A 206 -4.03 19.50 -17.10
CA GLN A 206 -4.90 20.67 -16.88
C GLN A 206 -4.46 21.48 -15.65
N ILE A 207 -4.08 20.83 -14.56
CA ILE A 207 -3.57 21.49 -13.35
C ILE A 207 -2.24 22.17 -13.63
N MET A 208 -1.31 21.51 -14.37
CA MET A 208 -0.05 22.12 -14.78
C MET A 208 -0.25 23.41 -15.57
N ALA A 209 -1.10 23.38 -16.60
CA ALA A 209 -1.38 24.56 -17.42
C ALA A 209 -1.93 25.73 -16.56
N ARG A 210 -2.84 25.46 -15.64
CA ARG A 210 -3.37 26.47 -14.70
C ARG A 210 -2.32 26.97 -13.70
N ALA A 211 -1.37 26.10 -13.33
CA ALA A 211 -0.25 26.48 -12.47
C ALA A 211 0.89 27.20 -13.22
N GLY A 212 0.76 27.38 -14.56
CA GLY A 212 1.73 28.05 -15.39
C GLY A 212 2.89 27.18 -15.86
N TYR A 213 2.78 25.85 -15.78
CA TYR A 213 3.75 24.88 -16.29
C TYR A 213 3.29 24.29 -17.62
N ASP A 214 4.24 24.02 -18.52
CA ASP A 214 3.94 23.30 -19.78
C ASP A 214 3.56 21.83 -19.49
N PRO A 215 2.33 21.42 -19.81
CA PRO A 215 1.89 20.04 -19.56
C PRO A 215 2.74 18.96 -20.28
N ARG A 216 3.46 19.34 -21.36
CA ARG A 216 4.33 18.42 -22.09
C ARG A 216 5.51 17.93 -21.24
N ALA A 217 5.89 18.67 -20.20
CA ALA A 217 6.91 18.22 -19.26
C ALA A 217 6.52 16.92 -18.54
N LEU A 218 5.23 16.67 -18.29
CA LEU A 218 4.75 15.37 -17.79
C LEU A 218 5.03 14.24 -18.81
N ALA A 219 4.78 14.48 -20.09
CA ALA A 219 5.07 13.49 -21.13
C ALA A 219 6.58 13.21 -21.21
N HIS A 220 7.44 14.24 -21.13
CA HIS A 220 8.90 14.09 -21.13
C HIS A 220 9.38 13.26 -19.94
N MET A 221 8.81 13.48 -18.74
CA MET A 221 9.18 12.68 -17.58
C MET A 221 8.82 11.21 -17.75
N PHE A 222 7.70 10.89 -18.40
CA PHE A 222 7.33 9.51 -18.69
C PHE A 222 8.29 8.86 -19.70
N GLU A 223 8.79 9.59 -20.68
CA GLU A 223 9.84 9.10 -21.59
C GLU A 223 11.14 8.83 -20.83
N THR A 224 11.51 9.70 -19.89
CA THR A 224 12.67 9.50 -19.00
C THR A 224 12.52 8.25 -18.15
N ILE A 225 11.36 8.05 -17.51
CA ILE A 225 11.03 6.87 -16.70
C ILE A 225 11.09 5.60 -17.57
N GLU A 226 10.55 5.64 -18.78
CA GLU A 226 10.55 4.49 -19.69
C GLU A 226 11.96 4.13 -20.19
N LYS A 227 12.79 5.13 -20.46
CA LYS A 227 14.21 4.94 -20.86
C LYS A 227 15.00 4.27 -19.73
N GLU A 228 14.84 4.75 -18.48
CA GLU A 228 15.47 4.15 -17.31
C GLU A 228 15.00 2.70 -17.08
N SER A 229 13.73 2.41 -17.34
CA SER A 229 13.18 1.05 -17.27
C SER A 229 13.87 0.09 -18.23
N ARG A 230 14.16 0.53 -19.44
CA ARG A 230 14.84 -0.29 -20.47
C ARG A 230 16.31 -0.51 -20.13
N SER A 231 16.99 0.46 -19.52
CA SER A 231 18.40 0.37 -19.16
C SER A 231 18.66 -0.54 -17.95
N SER A 232 17.67 -0.74 -17.09
CA SER A 232 17.79 -1.48 -15.82
C SER A 232 17.59 -3.00 -15.93
N GLY A 233 17.59 -3.57 -17.14
CA GLY A 233 17.61 -5.03 -17.34
C GLY A 233 16.36 -5.78 -16.86
N GLY A 234 15.17 -5.14 -16.86
CA GLY A 234 13.90 -5.81 -16.56
C GLY A 234 13.27 -5.49 -15.20
N SER A 235 13.98 -4.90 -14.27
CA SER A 235 13.37 -4.27 -13.07
C SER A 235 13.11 -2.80 -13.37
N GLY A 236 12.00 -2.51 -14.05
CA GLY A 236 11.59 -1.14 -14.37
C GLY A 236 11.46 -0.25 -13.13
N PRO A 237 11.48 1.09 -13.29
CA PRO A 237 11.25 2.01 -12.20
C PRO A 237 10.03 1.61 -11.39
N GLN A 238 10.13 1.70 -10.07
CA GLN A 238 9.08 1.29 -9.13
C GLN A 238 7.75 1.98 -9.44
N TRP A 239 7.81 3.22 -9.93
CA TRP A 239 6.64 3.99 -10.33
C TRP A 239 5.78 3.27 -11.39
N MET A 240 6.39 2.62 -12.39
CA MET A 240 5.66 1.86 -13.41
C MET A 240 4.95 0.61 -12.87
N SER A 241 5.34 0.13 -11.69
CA SER A 241 4.68 -1.02 -11.07
C SER A 241 3.27 -0.70 -10.58
N SER A 242 3.07 0.52 -10.03
CA SER A 242 1.78 1.04 -9.58
C SER A 242 1.02 1.79 -10.69
N HIS A 243 1.74 2.40 -11.65
CA HIS A 243 1.22 3.22 -12.74
C HIS A 243 1.52 2.59 -14.11
N PRO A 244 0.73 1.60 -14.56
CA PRO A 244 0.99 0.91 -15.82
C PRO A 244 0.84 1.86 -17.00
N ASN A 245 1.85 1.85 -17.89
CA ASN A 245 1.80 2.64 -19.10
C ASN A 245 0.62 2.18 -19.99
N PRO A 246 -0.36 3.04 -20.30
CA PRO A 246 -1.43 2.71 -21.26
C PRO A 246 -0.95 2.62 -22.72
N GLY A 247 0.34 2.81 -23.01
CA GLY A 247 0.96 2.62 -24.30
C GLY A 247 0.94 3.84 -25.24
N ASN A 248 0.18 4.88 -24.89
CA ASN A 248 0.06 6.09 -25.70
C ASN A 248 -0.09 7.36 -24.87
N ARG A 249 0.43 7.36 -23.62
CA ARG A 249 0.21 8.48 -22.69
C ARG A 249 0.85 9.77 -23.18
N THR A 250 2.03 9.75 -23.77
CA THR A 250 2.67 10.95 -24.35
C THR A 250 1.83 11.56 -25.48
N VAL A 251 1.16 10.73 -26.28
CA VAL A 251 0.33 11.21 -27.40
C VAL A 251 -0.88 11.99 -26.88
N TYR A 252 -1.68 11.40 -25.98
CA TYR A 252 -2.89 12.08 -25.53
C TYR A 252 -2.61 13.23 -24.54
N ILE A 253 -1.49 13.20 -23.79
CA ILE A 253 -1.05 14.35 -22.97
C ILE A 253 -0.68 15.52 -23.89
N ASN A 254 0.07 15.29 -24.96
CA ASN A 254 0.43 16.32 -25.92
C ASN A 254 -0.81 16.88 -26.67
N GLN A 255 -1.80 16.02 -26.96
CA GLN A 255 -3.08 16.46 -27.51
C GLN A 255 -3.88 17.36 -26.54
N GLU A 256 -3.94 16.95 -25.27
CA GLU A 256 -4.59 17.77 -24.22
C GLU A 256 -3.83 19.09 -24.03
N ALA A 257 -2.49 19.07 -23.97
CA ALA A 257 -1.66 20.25 -23.85
C ALA A 257 -1.91 21.27 -24.98
N ALA A 258 -2.13 20.81 -26.20
CA ALA A 258 -2.44 21.67 -27.35
C ALA A 258 -3.82 22.35 -27.24
N ALA A 259 -4.73 21.77 -26.45
CA ALA A 259 -6.07 22.32 -26.22
C ALA A 259 -6.14 23.28 -25.01
N LEU A 260 -5.09 23.32 -24.18
CA LEU A 260 -5.07 24.09 -22.94
C LEU A 260 -4.49 25.48 -23.16
N THR A 261 -5.08 26.46 -22.47
CA THR A 261 -4.50 27.79 -22.31
C THR A 261 -3.66 27.80 -21.04
N MET A 262 -2.38 28.10 -21.18
CA MET A 262 -1.48 28.23 -20.04
C MET A 262 -1.72 29.55 -19.32
N ALA A 263 -1.71 29.52 -17.99
CA ALA A 263 -1.56 30.72 -17.18
C ALA A 263 -0.18 31.37 -17.44
N SER A 264 0.07 32.57 -16.86
CA SER A 264 1.39 33.18 -16.92
C SER A 264 2.46 32.18 -16.50
N ALA A 265 3.55 32.09 -17.28
CA ALA A 265 4.60 31.12 -17.03
C ALA A 265 5.05 31.17 -15.56
N ALA A 266 5.20 29.99 -14.97
CA ALA A 266 5.85 29.84 -13.69
C ALA A 266 7.34 30.21 -13.90
N ASP A 267 7.92 30.95 -12.98
CA ASP A 267 9.37 31.08 -12.93
C ASP A 267 9.96 29.68 -12.64
N ASP A 268 10.95 29.28 -13.40
CA ASP A 268 11.70 28.03 -13.20
C ASP A 268 12.69 28.27 -12.03
N HIS A 269 12.12 28.35 -10.82
CA HIS A 269 12.84 28.80 -9.65
C HIS A 269 13.79 27.73 -9.13
N ASP A 270 15.07 28.03 -9.15
CA ASP A 270 16.08 27.33 -8.34
C ASP A 270 16.14 25.79 -8.48
N PHE A 271 15.68 25.19 -9.62
CA PHE A 271 15.74 23.74 -9.77
C PHE A 271 17.17 23.17 -9.72
N ALA A 272 18.13 23.83 -10.40
CA ALA A 272 19.52 23.40 -10.36
C ALA A 272 20.15 23.53 -8.96
N PRO A 273 19.96 24.64 -8.22
CA PRO A 273 20.36 24.73 -6.82
C PRO A 273 19.66 23.73 -5.89
N ILE A 274 18.41 23.36 -6.16
CA ILE A 274 17.72 22.29 -5.39
C ILE A 274 18.32 20.93 -5.69
N LYS A 275 18.61 20.62 -6.97
CA LYS A 275 19.34 19.38 -7.30
C LYS A 275 20.69 19.31 -6.59
N ALA A 276 21.43 20.40 -6.56
CA ALA A 276 22.72 20.48 -5.83
C ALA A 276 22.56 20.34 -4.30
N ALA A 277 21.45 20.78 -3.72
CA ALA A 277 21.19 20.60 -2.29
C ALA A 277 21.12 19.12 -1.89
N PHE A 278 20.67 18.24 -2.77
CA PHE A 278 20.69 16.80 -2.52
C PHE A 278 22.12 16.22 -2.38
N ASP A 279 23.13 16.87 -2.98
CA ASP A 279 24.52 16.37 -2.93
C ASP A 279 25.15 16.52 -1.54
N SER A 280 24.59 17.41 -0.71
CA SER A 280 24.98 17.58 0.70
C SER A 280 24.39 16.49 1.62
N LEU A 281 23.40 15.73 1.14
CA LEU A 281 22.73 14.68 1.91
C LEU A 281 23.51 13.36 1.84
N PRO A 282 23.31 12.46 2.81
CA PRO A 282 23.79 11.08 2.69
C PRO A 282 23.32 10.45 1.38
N ALA A 283 24.12 9.52 0.84
CA ALA A 283 23.76 8.80 -0.38
C ALA A 283 22.34 8.21 -0.28
N PRO A 284 21.50 8.31 -1.33
CA PRO A 284 20.16 7.76 -1.32
C PRO A 284 20.22 6.24 -1.25
N LEU A 285 19.35 5.65 -0.45
CA LEU A 285 19.17 4.21 -0.40
C LEU A 285 18.34 3.74 -1.58
N THR A 286 18.56 2.51 -2.04
CA THR A 286 17.60 1.79 -2.85
C THR A 286 16.49 1.19 -1.98
N MET A 287 15.32 0.92 -2.56
CA MET A 287 14.25 0.18 -1.88
C MET A 287 14.72 -1.21 -1.41
N ALA A 288 15.61 -1.86 -2.18
CA ALA A 288 16.20 -3.13 -1.79
C ALA A 288 17.12 -2.97 -0.57
N GLU A 289 17.92 -1.91 -0.49
CA GLU A 289 18.74 -1.59 0.69
C GLU A 289 17.88 -1.19 1.88
N LEU A 290 16.82 -0.40 1.65
CA LEU A 290 15.85 -0.07 2.69
C LEU A 290 15.18 -1.33 3.24
N ALA A 291 14.75 -2.24 2.37
CA ALA A 291 14.19 -3.52 2.78
C ALA A 291 15.24 -4.36 3.56
N ARG A 292 16.48 -4.42 3.11
CA ARG A 292 17.56 -5.08 3.85
C ARG A 292 17.83 -4.42 5.21
N ARG A 293 17.86 -3.08 5.28
CA ARG A 293 18.00 -2.38 6.58
C ARG A 293 16.82 -2.60 7.52
N LYS A 294 15.61 -2.82 6.96
CA LYS A 294 14.44 -3.25 7.75
C LYS A 294 14.55 -4.72 8.16
N THR A 295 15.27 -5.53 7.37
CA THR A 295 15.59 -6.93 7.69
C THR A 295 16.95 -7.07 8.39
N GLU A 296 17.89 -6.14 8.18
CA GLU A 296 19.07 -5.98 9.03
C GLU A 296 18.65 -5.14 10.23
N PRO A 297 18.74 -5.64 11.44
CA PRO A 297 18.27 -4.89 12.59
C PRO A 297 19.23 -3.74 12.88
N ALA A 298 18.70 -2.53 12.96
CA ALA A 298 19.19 -1.61 13.96
C ALA A 298 18.94 -2.28 15.34
N GLY A 299 19.82 -3.19 15.72
CA GLY A 299 19.76 -3.87 17.02
C GLY A 299 18.67 -4.95 17.20
N ASN A 300 17.92 -5.33 16.16
CA ASN A 300 17.07 -6.52 16.15
C ASN A 300 17.36 -7.33 14.87
N ALA A 301 18.35 -8.21 14.93
CA ALA A 301 18.32 -9.46 14.19
C ALA A 301 16.88 -9.99 14.27
N VAL A 302 16.30 -10.59 13.19
CA VAL A 302 15.24 -11.59 13.42
C VAL A 302 15.77 -12.30 14.66
N ARG A 303 15.18 -12.00 15.83
CA ARG A 303 15.74 -12.51 17.07
C ARG A 303 15.63 -14.00 16.91
N SER A 304 16.68 -14.58 16.29
CA SER A 304 16.82 -16.02 16.27
C SER A 304 16.80 -16.40 17.73
N VAL A 305 15.84 -17.18 18.08
CA VAL A 305 15.82 -17.80 19.39
C VAL A 305 16.56 -19.13 19.18
N GLY A 306 17.90 -19.04 19.12
CA GLY A 306 18.77 -20.15 18.78
C GLY A 306 18.88 -20.43 17.27
N THR A 307 19.20 -21.66 16.90
CA THR A 307 19.41 -22.13 15.53
C THR A 307 18.42 -23.26 15.20
N PRO A 308 17.46 -23.04 14.27
CA PRO A 308 16.55 -24.11 13.82
C PRO A 308 17.32 -25.35 13.36
N GLY A 309 16.83 -26.54 13.73
CA GLY A 309 17.48 -27.80 13.46
C GLY A 309 18.42 -28.30 14.58
N GLN A 310 18.72 -27.44 15.56
CA GLN A 310 19.33 -27.89 16.84
C GLN A 310 18.22 -28.41 17.78
N PRO A 311 18.56 -29.26 18.77
CA PRO A 311 17.58 -29.75 19.74
C PRO A 311 16.81 -28.62 20.43
N VAL A 312 15.51 -28.78 20.50
CA VAL A 312 14.60 -27.79 21.14
C VAL A 312 14.33 -28.28 22.56
N PRO A 313 14.55 -27.43 23.61
CA PRO A 313 14.25 -27.79 24.97
C PRO A 313 12.76 -28.12 25.17
N ARG A 314 12.45 -29.05 26.09
CA ARG A 314 11.06 -29.26 26.51
C ARG A 314 10.54 -28.00 27.18
N PRO A 315 9.23 -27.67 26.99
CA PRO A 315 8.64 -26.51 27.64
C PRO A 315 8.80 -26.55 29.16
N SER A 316 9.10 -25.38 29.75
CA SER A 316 9.13 -25.23 31.23
C SER A 316 7.77 -25.55 31.84
N THR A 317 7.79 -26.11 33.03
CA THR A 317 6.58 -26.27 33.87
C THR A 317 6.16 -24.98 34.57
N GLU A 318 7.05 -23.99 34.64
CA GLU A 318 6.74 -22.62 35.11
C GLU A 318 6.19 -21.77 33.96
N TYR A 319 5.23 -20.94 34.29
CA TYR A 319 4.55 -20.08 33.31
C TYR A 319 4.62 -18.63 33.72
N ARG A 320 4.61 -17.73 32.74
CA ARG A 320 4.49 -16.30 32.91
C ARG A 320 3.37 -15.76 32.04
N SER A 321 2.66 -14.75 32.55
CA SER A 321 1.62 -14.06 31.77
C SER A 321 2.23 -13.07 30.81
N ILE A 322 1.71 -13.05 29.58
CA ILE A 322 1.99 -12.05 28.55
C ILE A 322 0.69 -11.41 28.08
N SER A 323 0.79 -10.20 27.55
CA SER A 323 -0.34 -9.46 26.98
C SER A 323 -0.10 -9.18 25.51
N GLY A 324 -1.10 -9.44 24.66
CA GLY A 324 -1.19 -8.99 23.28
C GLY A 324 -1.91 -7.66 23.17
N GLY A 325 -1.35 -6.61 23.75
CA GLY A 325 -1.94 -5.28 23.78
C GLY A 325 -3.25 -5.26 24.56
N LYS A 326 -4.32 -4.72 23.94
CA LYS A 326 -5.69 -4.69 24.50
C LYS A 326 -6.55 -5.87 24.02
N VAL A 327 -5.97 -6.85 23.32
CA VAL A 327 -6.73 -7.92 22.67
C VAL A 327 -6.84 -9.17 23.55
N PHE A 328 -5.70 -9.60 24.13
CA PHE A 328 -5.69 -10.83 24.93
C PHE A 328 -4.58 -10.83 25.99
N GLN A 329 -4.75 -11.70 26.98
CA GLN A 329 -3.72 -12.15 27.92
C GLN A 329 -3.64 -13.66 27.86
N VAL A 330 -2.44 -14.22 28.07
CA VAL A 330 -2.19 -15.66 28.02
C VAL A 330 -0.97 -16.02 28.88
N ASP A 331 -0.99 -17.21 29.47
CA ASP A 331 0.14 -17.75 30.22
C ASP A 331 0.95 -18.68 29.31
N VAL A 332 2.26 -18.44 29.22
CA VAL A 332 3.19 -19.17 28.38
C VAL A 332 4.36 -19.73 29.19
N PRO A 333 5.04 -20.80 28.77
CA PRO A 333 6.23 -21.29 29.45
C PRO A 333 7.24 -20.18 29.68
N SER A 334 7.82 -20.11 30.87
CA SER A 334 8.69 -19.01 31.31
C SER A 334 9.98 -18.91 30.49
N ASP A 335 10.45 -20.03 29.95
CA ASP A 335 11.64 -20.18 29.11
C ASP A 335 11.39 -19.83 27.62
N TRP A 336 10.13 -19.59 27.22
CA TRP A 336 9.83 -19.20 25.84
C TRP A 336 9.98 -17.71 25.62
N THR A 337 10.55 -17.33 24.47
CA THR A 337 10.80 -15.95 24.07
C THR A 337 9.63 -15.39 23.27
N SER A 338 9.22 -14.16 23.60
CA SER A 338 8.19 -13.42 22.86
C SER A 338 8.83 -12.62 21.72
N LEU A 339 8.34 -12.82 20.51
CA LEU A 339 8.76 -12.15 19.29
C LEU A 339 7.55 -11.40 18.71
N PRO A 340 7.32 -10.14 19.07
CA PRO A 340 6.22 -9.37 18.51
C PRO A 340 6.49 -9.03 17.04
N THR A 341 5.43 -9.09 16.25
CA THR A 341 5.36 -8.58 14.87
C THR A 341 4.27 -7.52 14.79
N SER A 342 3.99 -6.96 13.63
CA SER A 342 2.99 -5.89 13.47
C SER A 342 1.57 -6.29 13.86
N ASN A 343 1.16 -7.52 13.58
CA ASN A 343 -0.21 -8.02 13.77
C ASN A 343 -0.28 -9.39 14.48
N ALA A 344 0.86 -9.88 14.96
CA ALA A 344 0.97 -11.15 15.66
C ALA A 344 2.09 -11.11 16.72
N ILE A 345 2.04 -12.06 17.63
CA ILE A 345 3.10 -12.34 18.62
C ILE A 345 3.44 -13.81 18.49
N ARG A 346 4.70 -14.13 18.20
CA ARG A 346 5.22 -15.50 18.28
C ARG A 346 5.84 -15.72 19.65
N ILE A 347 5.57 -16.85 20.22
CA ILE A 347 6.15 -17.30 21.48
C ILE A 347 6.85 -18.61 21.20
N VAL A 348 8.17 -18.61 21.35
CA VAL A 348 9.02 -19.67 20.81
C VAL A 348 10.04 -20.15 21.82
N PRO A 349 10.30 -21.47 21.92
CA PRO A 349 11.41 -22.01 22.69
C PRO A 349 12.75 -21.70 22.00
N GLU A 350 13.84 -21.91 22.72
CA GLU A 350 15.17 -21.89 22.13
C GLU A 350 15.25 -22.86 20.92
N ASN A 351 15.91 -22.47 19.83
CA ASN A 351 16.01 -23.16 18.55
C ASN A 351 14.69 -23.36 17.78
N GLY A 352 13.55 -22.84 18.29
CA GLY A 352 12.24 -22.96 17.64
C GLY A 352 12.00 -21.98 16.50
N PHE A 353 12.80 -20.92 16.42
CA PHE A 353 12.64 -19.86 15.41
C PHE A 353 13.99 -19.22 15.05
N GLY A 354 14.28 -19.08 13.76
CA GLY A 354 15.52 -18.45 13.30
C GLY A 354 15.77 -18.58 11.81
N GLN A 355 17.02 -18.39 11.41
CA GLN A 355 17.48 -18.55 10.03
C GLN A 355 18.10 -19.92 9.82
N LEU A 356 17.71 -20.60 8.75
CA LEU A 356 18.33 -21.84 8.28
C LEU A 356 18.53 -21.71 6.76
N ASN A 357 19.78 -21.81 6.29
CA ASN A 357 20.13 -21.69 4.87
C ASN A 357 19.56 -20.42 4.19
N GLY A 358 19.54 -19.30 4.90
CA GLY A 358 18.99 -18.03 4.39
C GLY A 358 17.47 -17.93 4.39
N GLN A 359 16.77 -18.95 4.91
CA GLN A 359 15.30 -18.93 5.07
C GLN A 359 14.92 -18.81 6.54
N THR A 360 13.88 -18.04 6.82
CA THR A 360 13.29 -17.98 8.16
C THR A 360 12.47 -19.23 8.41
N VAL A 361 12.80 -19.96 9.48
CA VAL A 361 12.11 -21.18 9.89
C VAL A 361 11.44 -20.94 11.24
N PHE A 362 10.16 -21.28 11.32
CA PHE A 362 9.39 -21.39 12.56
C PHE A 362 8.99 -22.86 12.73
N SER A 363 9.68 -23.57 13.59
CA SER A 363 9.52 -25.02 13.74
C SER A 363 8.82 -25.42 15.03
N HIS A 364 8.94 -24.60 16.10
CA HIS A 364 8.34 -24.87 17.40
C HIS A 364 7.81 -23.61 18.04
N GLY A 365 6.59 -23.69 18.59
CA GLY A 365 6.01 -22.60 19.35
C GLY A 365 4.57 -22.30 19.01
N ILE A 366 4.17 -21.07 19.29
CA ILE A 366 2.80 -20.60 19.07
C ILE A 366 2.82 -19.18 18.53
N GLU A 367 1.92 -18.89 17.61
CA GLU A 367 1.66 -17.54 17.10
C GLU A 367 0.25 -17.13 17.45
N PHE A 368 0.07 -15.92 18.01
CA PHE A 368 -1.21 -15.28 18.23
C PHE A 368 -1.35 -14.12 17.26
N GLY A 369 -2.49 -13.99 16.61
CA GLY A 369 -2.71 -12.91 15.67
C GLY A 369 -4.18 -12.56 15.48
N ILE A 370 -4.39 -11.50 14.71
CA ILE A 370 -5.71 -11.04 14.30
C ILE A 370 -5.79 -10.98 12.78
N ALA A 371 -6.97 -11.27 12.22
CA ALA A 371 -7.24 -11.19 10.80
C ALA A 371 -8.65 -10.62 10.57
N ARG A 372 -8.85 -9.91 9.47
CA ARG A 372 -10.20 -9.46 9.10
C ARG A 372 -11.04 -10.64 8.64
N ALA A 373 -12.29 -10.68 9.11
CA ALA A 373 -13.27 -11.62 8.64
C ALA A 373 -14.19 -10.96 7.61
N GLY A 374 -14.35 -11.58 6.44
CA GLY A 374 -15.30 -11.13 5.39
C GLY A 374 -16.74 -11.55 5.67
N THR A 375 -16.99 -12.31 6.74
CA THR A 375 -18.27 -12.90 7.12
C THR A 375 -18.41 -12.91 8.64
N ARG A 376 -19.64 -13.07 9.12
CA ARG A 376 -19.94 -13.30 10.54
C ARG A 376 -20.11 -14.79 10.88
N ASP A 377 -20.02 -15.67 9.92
CA ASP A 377 -19.95 -17.11 10.14
C ASP A 377 -18.50 -17.51 10.42
N LEU A 378 -18.25 -18.05 11.63
CA LEU A 378 -16.90 -18.39 12.08
C LEU A 378 -16.29 -19.53 11.27
N ARG A 379 -17.09 -20.50 10.83
CA ARG A 379 -16.63 -21.63 10.04
C ARG A 379 -16.22 -21.17 8.63
N GLU A 380 -17.01 -20.29 8.04
CA GLU A 380 -16.71 -19.67 6.75
C GLU A 380 -15.45 -18.80 6.85
N ALA A 381 -15.34 -17.95 7.89
CA ALA A 381 -14.16 -17.11 8.12
C ALA A 381 -12.88 -17.96 8.31
N THR A 382 -12.97 -19.04 9.10
CA THR A 382 -11.83 -19.96 9.32
C THR A 382 -11.43 -20.65 8.02
N SER A 383 -12.40 -21.14 7.25
CA SER A 383 -12.13 -21.81 5.96
C SER A 383 -11.55 -20.87 4.93
N ALA A 384 -11.99 -19.62 4.90
CA ALA A 384 -11.44 -18.59 4.03
C ALA A 384 -9.99 -18.25 4.43
N TRP A 385 -9.69 -18.11 5.72
CA TRP A 385 -8.35 -17.92 6.25
C TRP A 385 -7.42 -19.07 5.86
N LEU A 386 -7.87 -20.35 6.07
CA LEU A 386 -7.12 -21.55 5.68
C LEU A 386 -6.83 -21.61 4.19
N LYS A 387 -7.81 -21.31 3.34
CA LYS A 387 -7.67 -21.30 1.88
C LYS A 387 -6.60 -20.29 1.46
N ALA A 388 -6.55 -19.17 2.11
CA ALA A 388 -5.61 -18.12 1.82
C ALA A 388 -4.17 -18.50 2.26
N VAL A 389 -4.00 -19.16 3.41
CA VAL A 389 -2.70 -19.71 3.85
C VAL A 389 -2.24 -20.82 2.91
N ALA A 390 -3.12 -21.70 2.48
CA ALA A 390 -2.82 -22.79 1.56
C ALA A 390 -2.34 -22.32 0.17
N GLN A 391 -2.73 -21.12 -0.28
CA GLN A 391 -2.23 -20.55 -1.55
C GLN A 391 -0.70 -20.38 -1.56
N ASN A 392 -0.12 -20.07 -0.40
CA ASN A 392 1.33 -19.90 -0.24
C ASN A 392 2.01 -21.15 0.37
N ASN A 393 1.22 -22.17 0.72
CA ASN A 393 1.67 -23.43 1.28
C ASN A 393 0.96 -24.59 0.55
N PRO A 394 1.34 -24.89 -0.69
CA PRO A 394 0.60 -25.84 -1.53
C PRO A 394 0.59 -27.27 -0.99
N GLU A 395 1.49 -27.59 -0.08
CA GLU A 395 1.57 -28.91 0.56
C GLU A 395 0.86 -28.98 1.93
N LEU A 396 0.33 -27.84 2.44
CA LEU A 396 -0.47 -27.80 3.67
C LEU A 396 -1.76 -28.62 3.50
N ARG A 397 -2.05 -29.53 4.42
CA ARG A 397 -3.20 -30.41 4.38
C ARG A 397 -3.95 -30.39 5.70
N LEU A 398 -5.27 -30.59 5.63
CA LEU A 398 -6.10 -30.86 6.80
C LEU A 398 -5.77 -32.24 7.35
N ALA A 399 -5.54 -32.33 8.66
CA ALA A 399 -5.28 -33.60 9.36
C ALA A 399 -6.54 -34.18 10.04
N GLY A 400 -7.73 -33.56 9.83
CA GLY A 400 -9.00 -34.00 10.40
C GLY A 400 -10.12 -32.98 10.16
N GLU A 401 -11.29 -33.24 10.72
CA GLU A 401 -12.41 -32.32 10.67
C GLU A 401 -12.23 -31.15 11.62
N GLN A 402 -12.84 -30.01 11.27
CA GLN A 402 -12.89 -28.83 12.14
C GLN A 402 -13.76 -29.12 13.36
N GLN A 403 -13.21 -28.87 14.55
CA GLN A 403 -13.87 -29.11 15.83
C GLN A 403 -14.39 -27.80 16.43
N ALA A 404 -15.64 -27.82 16.92
CA ALA A 404 -16.17 -26.72 17.71
C ALA A 404 -15.63 -26.78 19.13
N LEU A 405 -15.12 -25.65 19.63
CA LEU A 405 -14.60 -25.49 20.97
C LEU A 405 -14.89 -24.09 21.52
N LYS A 406 -14.30 -23.72 22.65
CA LYS A 406 -14.40 -22.37 23.21
C LYS A 406 -13.02 -21.78 23.50
N ILE A 407 -12.85 -20.49 23.23
CA ILE A 407 -11.73 -19.68 23.64
C ILE A 407 -12.28 -18.51 24.47
N SER A 408 -11.84 -18.37 25.71
CA SER A 408 -12.31 -17.30 26.60
C SER A 408 -13.86 -17.18 26.63
N GLN A 409 -14.56 -18.34 26.71
CA GLN A 409 -16.03 -18.49 26.68
C GLN A 409 -16.71 -18.16 25.34
N ARG A 410 -15.98 -17.77 24.29
CA ARG A 410 -16.53 -17.52 22.96
C ARG A 410 -16.50 -18.80 22.12
N SER A 411 -17.47 -18.93 21.20
CA SER A 411 -17.44 -20.00 20.21
C SER A 411 -16.18 -19.93 19.37
N ALA A 412 -15.51 -21.06 19.21
CA ALA A 412 -14.26 -21.17 18.49
C ALA A 412 -14.20 -22.42 17.64
N ILE A 413 -13.30 -22.45 16.66
CA ILE A 413 -13.05 -23.59 15.78
C ILE A 413 -11.58 -23.99 15.91
N GLY A 414 -11.33 -25.26 16.17
CA GLY A 414 -10.02 -25.89 16.08
C GLY A 414 -9.87 -26.67 14.78
N THR A 415 -8.72 -26.53 14.16
CA THR A 415 -8.37 -27.22 12.90
C THR A 415 -6.97 -27.77 13.01
N LEU A 416 -6.80 -29.06 12.83
CA LEU A 416 -5.50 -29.71 12.77
C LEU A 416 -5.00 -29.76 11.33
N LEU A 417 -3.73 -29.43 11.14
CA LEU A 417 -3.06 -29.33 9.85
C LEU A 417 -1.73 -30.09 9.90
N VAL A 418 -1.28 -30.54 8.75
CA VAL A 418 0.05 -31.12 8.54
C VAL A 418 0.70 -30.43 7.34
N ASN A 419 2.02 -30.26 7.43
CA ASN A 419 2.83 -29.65 6.39
C ASN A 419 4.22 -30.32 6.37
N PRO A 420 4.92 -30.43 5.22
CA PRO A 420 6.32 -30.77 5.22
C PRO A 420 7.14 -29.78 6.05
N SER A 421 7.99 -30.30 6.94
CA SER A 421 8.84 -29.45 7.77
C SER A 421 10.08 -28.99 7.01
N PRO A 422 10.48 -27.73 7.10
CA PRO A 422 11.76 -27.28 6.57
C PRO A 422 12.98 -27.96 7.24
N LEU A 423 12.75 -28.61 8.38
CA LEU A 423 13.77 -29.44 9.09
C LEU A 423 13.76 -30.89 8.65
N GLY A 424 12.92 -31.27 7.69
CA GLY A 424 12.69 -32.65 7.24
C GLY A 424 11.57 -33.36 8.01
N GLY A 425 10.89 -34.26 7.31
CA GLY A 425 9.68 -34.93 7.82
C GLY A 425 8.45 -34.05 7.76
N GLN A 426 7.50 -34.28 8.67
CA GLN A 426 6.25 -33.49 8.77
C GLN A 426 6.22 -32.68 10.06
N GLU A 427 5.50 -31.57 10.00
CA GLU A 427 5.11 -30.75 11.15
C GLU A 427 3.61 -30.81 11.35
N ARG A 428 3.19 -30.76 12.60
CA ARG A 428 1.81 -30.68 13.02
C ARG A 428 1.50 -29.26 13.44
N LEU A 429 0.41 -28.72 12.91
CA LEU A 429 -0.09 -27.38 13.23
C LEU A 429 -1.49 -27.49 13.82
N GLY A 430 -1.76 -26.73 14.87
CA GLY A 430 -3.11 -26.53 15.41
C GLY A 430 -3.54 -25.07 15.20
N LEU A 431 -4.52 -24.84 14.34
CA LEU A 431 -5.13 -23.53 14.15
C LEU A 431 -6.41 -23.43 14.96
N TYR A 432 -6.54 -22.37 15.74
CA TYR A 432 -7.70 -22.10 16.56
C TYR A 432 -8.18 -20.67 16.33
N THR A 433 -9.47 -20.51 16.03
CA THR A 433 -10.05 -19.23 15.62
C THR A 433 -11.32 -18.90 16.43
N THR A 434 -11.52 -17.61 16.71
CA THR A 434 -12.75 -17.07 17.31
C THR A 434 -12.94 -15.61 16.87
N PHE A 435 -14.14 -15.05 17.03
CA PHE A 435 -14.35 -13.63 16.79
C PHE A 435 -14.10 -12.78 18.04
N LEU A 436 -13.47 -11.63 17.83
CA LEU A 436 -13.44 -10.51 18.76
C LEU A 436 -14.81 -9.79 18.77
N ALA A 437 -15.02 -8.90 19.73
CA ALA A 437 -16.28 -8.16 19.88
C ALA A 437 -16.63 -7.29 18.67
N ASP A 438 -15.62 -6.79 17.95
CA ASP A 438 -15.77 -5.97 16.73
C ASP A 438 -15.97 -6.80 15.45
N GLY A 439 -15.94 -8.13 15.54
CA GLY A 439 -16.04 -9.05 14.41
C GLY A 439 -14.70 -9.39 13.75
N THR A 440 -13.59 -8.92 14.28
CA THR A 440 -12.24 -9.32 13.84
C THR A 440 -12.01 -10.79 14.19
N LEU A 441 -11.38 -11.56 13.31
CA LEU A 441 -10.99 -12.94 13.55
C LEU A 441 -9.69 -12.94 14.41
N PHE A 442 -9.78 -13.40 15.65
CA PHE A 442 -8.62 -13.76 16.44
C PHE A 442 -8.23 -15.20 16.14
N TYR A 443 -6.93 -15.45 16.01
CA TYR A 443 -6.41 -16.81 15.84
C TYR A 443 -5.19 -17.04 16.71
N TYR A 444 -4.96 -18.30 17.05
CA TYR A 444 -3.65 -18.77 17.42
C TYR A 444 -3.30 -20.05 16.67
N LEU A 445 -2.01 -20.19 16.37
CA LEU A 445 -1.44 -21.27 15.62
C LEU A 445 -0.31 -21.91 16.42
N THR A 446 -0.42 -23.20 16.72
CA THR A 446 0.67 -24.00 17.29
C THR A 446 1.44 -24.71 16.18
N ILE A 447 2.74 -24.86 16.32
CA ILE A 447 3.58 -25.58 15.37
C ILE A 447 4.63 -26.43 16.10
N VAL A 448 4.82 -27.64 15.64
CA VAL A 448 5.83 -28.55 16.16
C VAL A 448 6.08 -29.67 15.15
N PRO A 449 7.33 -30.19 15.02
CA PRO A 449 7.59 -31.41 14.25
C PRO A 449 6.78 -32.59 14.79
N GLU A 450 6.19 -33.39 13.91
CA GLU A 450 5.27 -34.47 14.30
C GLU A 450 5.91 -35.47 15.31
N LYS A 451 7.19 -35.73 15.16
CA LYS A 451 7.96 -36.63 16.07
C LYS A 451 8.05 -36.09 17.49
N GLU A 452 7.94 -34.78 17.67
CA GLU A 452 8.07 -34.09 18.96
C GLU A 452 6.74 -33.64 19.54
N ALA A 453 5.62 -33.80 18.79
CA ALA A 453 4.32 -33.31 19.14
C ALA A 453 3.87 -33.68 20.56
N ALA A 454 4.10 -34.94 20.99
CA ALA A 454 3.75 -35.42 22.32
C ALA A 454 4.43 -34.66 23.47
N ALA A 455 5.67 -34.17 23.24
CA ALA A 455 6.42 -33.42 24.25
C ALA A 455 5.91 -31.99 24.45
N PHE A 456 5.17 -31.44 23.48
CA PHE A 456 4.64 -30.06 23.50
C PHE A 456 3.12 -30.00 23.72
N GLU A 457 2.42 -31.11 23.64
CA GLU A 457 0.95 -31.19 23.70
C GLU A 457 0.38 -30.56 24.98
N GLU A 458 0.94 -30.88 26.13
CA GLU A 458 0.50 -30.34 27.42
C GLU A 458 0.72 -28.82 27.50
N ALA A 459 1.87 -28.31 26.99
CA ALA A 459 2.14 -26.89 26.97
C ALA A 459 1.15 -26.17 26.05
N PHE A 460 0.88 -26.65 24.85
CA PHE A 460 -0.08 -26.07 23.93
C PHE A 460 -1.52 -26.08 24.50
N ARG A 461 -1.92 -27.17 25.14
CA ARG A 461 -3.21 -27.27 25.80
C ARG A 461 -3.34 -26.21 26.89
N ARG A 462 -2.38 -26.12 27.81
CA ARG A 462 -2.38 -25.16 28.91
C ARG A 462 -2.35 -23.71 28.44
N ILE A 463 -1.58 -23.40 27.43
CA ILE A 463 -1.57 -22.07 26.78
C ILE A 463 -2.97 -21.75 26.24
N GLY A 464 -3.58 -22.65 25.47
CA GLY A 464 -4.91 -22.44 24.90
C GLY A 464 -6.01 -22.20 25.95
N GLU A 465 -5.96 -22.97 27.06
CA GLU A 465 -6.89 -22.83 28.19
C GLU A 465 -6.71 -21.53 28.97
N SER A 466 -5.51 -20.97 28.99
CA SER A 466 -5.19 -19.73 29.71
C SER A 466 -5.58 -18.45 28.97
N ILE A 467 -5.95 -18.54 27.69
CA ILE A 467 -6.28 -17.37 26.87
C ILE A 467 -7.49 -16.62 27.45
N ARG A 468 -7.30 -15.33 27.69
CA ARG A 468 -8.34 -14.39 28.09
C ARG A 468 -8.40 -13.27 27.07
N LEU A 469 -9.51 -13.17 26.34
CA LEU A 469 -9.74 -12.08 25.41
C LEU A 469 -10.19 -10.84 26.17
N THR A 470 -9.44 -9.75 26.01
CA THR A 470 -9.60 -8.48 26.76
C THR A 470 -10.13 -7.35 25.88
N ASP A 471 -10.49 -7.65 24.62
CA ASP A 471 -11.12 -6.72 23.72
C ASP A 471 -12.44 -6.21 24.34
N ALA A 472 -12.45 -4.93 24.65
CA ALA A 472 -13.48 -4.30 25.46
C ALA A 472 -14.88 -4.48 24.88
N ARG A 473 -15.82 -4.65 25.82
CA ARG A 473 -17.27 -4.60 25.61
C ARG A 473 -17.73 -3.20 25.20
#